data_ba2e9958b241d6939543a52974fa8307
#
_entry.id   ba2e9958b241d6939543a52974fa8307
#
_cell.length_a   1.000
_cell.length_b   1.000
_cell.length_c   1.000
_cell.angle_alpha   90.00
_cell.angle_beta   90.00
_cell.angle_gamma   90.00
#
_symmetry.space_group_name_H-M   'P 1'
#
loop_
_entity.id
_entity.type
_entity.pdbx_description
1 polymer ?
#
loop_
_entity_poly.entity_id
_entity_poly.type
_entity_poly.pdbx_seq_one_letter_code
_entity_poly.pdbx_strand_id
1 'polypeptide(L)' 'VTVAERADVCRRHLTASAAFKGERTAIFEMRKHYGGYFKGLRDFRQFRIPLVSTTTLDETLALLDRVAEHYSRDEAEQ' A
#
# COMPACT_ATOMS: atom_id res chain seq x y z
N VAL A 1 -15.63 0.41 4.63
CA VAL A 1 -14.17 0.30 4.81
C VAL A 1 -13.51 1.48 4.12
N THR A 2 -12.76 2.27 4.87
CA THR A 2 -12.04 3.43 4.33
C THR A 2 -10.73 3.01 3.66
N VAL A 3 -10.19 3.89 2.84
CA VAL A 3 -8.88 3.64 2.22
C VAL A 3 -7.79 3.59 3.31
N ALA A 4 -7.90 4.40 4.35
CA ALA A 4 -6.97 4.36 5.47
C ALA A 4 -6.96 2.98 6.13
N GLU A 5 -8.12 2.36 6.29
CA GLU A 5 -8.22 1.01 6.84
C GLU A 5 -7.61 -0.04 5.91
N ARG A 6 -7.85 0.10 4.60
CA ARG A 6 -7.25 -0.79 3.61
C ARG A 6 -5.72 -0.68 3.63
N ALA A 7 -5.21 0.54 3.69
CA ALA A 7 -3.78 0.78 3.75
C ALA A 7 -3.17 0.20 5.04
N ASP A 8 -3.87 0.32 6.16
CA ASP A 8 -3.41 -0.22 7.43
C ASP A 8 -3.32 -1.76 7.39
N VAL A 9 -4.34 -2.42 6.83
CA VAL A 9 -4.32 -3.87 6.66
C VAL A 9 -3.17 -4.29 5.76
N CYS A 10 -2.95 -3.55 4.68
CA CYS A 10 -1.84 -3.82 3.76
C CYS A 10 -0.49 -3.68 4.46
N ARG A 11 -0.31 -2.64 5.26
CA ARG A 11 0.91 -2.42 6.04
C ARG A 11 1.18 -3.56 7.01
N ARG A 12 0.16 -3.99 7.72
CA ARG A 12 0.28 -5.10 8.68
C ARG A 12 0.65 -6.39 7.97
N HIS A 13 -0.01 -6.66 6.85
CA HIS A 13 0.29 -7.85 6.05
C HIS A 13 1.73 -7.82 5.55
N LEU A 14 2.16 -6.70 5.01
CA LEU A 14 3.51 -6.54 4.50
C LEU A 14 4.55 -6.68 5.61
N THR A 15 4.33 -6.04 6.75
CA THR A 15 5.24 -6.10 7.88
C THR A 15 5.38 -7.53 8.41
N ALA A 16 4.25 -8.24 8.55
CA ALA A 16 4.25 -9.62 9.00
C ALA A 16 4.96 -10.53 7.99
N SER A 17 4.70 -10.33 6.70
CA SER A 17 5.36 -11.10 5.65
C SER A 17 6.86 -10.85 5.62
N ALA A 18 7.29 -9.61 5.83
CA ALA A 18 8.70 -9.26 5.86
C ALA A 18 9.41 -9.94 7.03
N ALA A 19 8.76 -10.01 8.19
CA ALA A 19 9.31 -10.69 9.36
C ALA A 19 9.43 -12.20 9.15
N PHE A 20 8.51 -12.77 8.39
CA PHE A 20 8.45 -14.21 8.16
C PHE A 20 9.29 -14.67 6.96
N LYS A 21 9.20 -13.97 5.84
CA LYS A 21 9.82 -14.36 4.56
C LYS A 21 11.05 -13.55 4.20
N GLY A 22 11.29 -12.47 4.91
CA GLY A 22 12.31 -11.50 4.54
C GLY A 22 11.74 -10.34 3.76
N GLU A 23 12.35 -9.18 3.90
CA GLU A 23 11.88 -7.92 3.32
C GLU A 23 11.72 -7.99 1.80
N ARG A 24 12.75 -8.46 1.12
CA ARG A 24 12.78 -8.50 -0.34
C ARG A 24 11.65 -9.37 -0.92
N THR A 25 11.48 -10.55 -0.37
CA THR A 25 10.44 -11.48 -0.82
C THR A 25 9.05 -10.92 -0.55
N ALA A 26 8.85 -10.36 0.64
CA ALA A 26 7.56 -9.79 1.02
C ALA A 26 7.17 -8.64 0.10
N ILE A 27 8.11 -7.73 -0.21
CA ILE A 27 7.86 -6.61 -1.11
C ILE A 27 7.49 -7.10 -2.50
N PHE A 28 8.23 -8.07 -3.01
CA PHE A 28 7.99 -8.63 -4.34
C PHE A 28 6.60 -9.28 -4.43
N GLU A 29 6.23 -10.06 -3.43
CA GLU A 29 4.92 -10.72 -3.41
C GLU A 29 3.78 -9.71 -3.27
N MET A 30 3.98 -8.67 -2.46
CA MET A 30 2.94 -7.66 -2.24
C MET A 30 2.57 -6.93 -3.53
N ARG A 31 3.47 -6.83 -4.50
CA ARG A 31 3.18 -6.20 -5.79
C ARG A 31 1.94 -6.78 -6.46
N LYS A 32 1.70 -8.06 -6.27
CA LYS A 32 0.53 -8.75 -6.83
C LYS A 32 -0.77 -8.39 -6.13
N HIS A 33 -0.68 -7.91 -4.89
CA HIS A 33 -1.84 -7.67 -4.05
C HIS A 33 -2.33 -6.23 -4.04
N TYR A 34 -1.54 -5.28 -4.52
CA TYR A 34 -1.95 -3.86 -4.49
C TYR A 34 -3.25 -3.61 -5.24
N GLY A 35 -3.44 -4.27 -6.38
CA GLY A 35 -4.68 -4.14 -7.15
C GLY A 35 -5.91 -4.59 -6.37
N GLY A 36 -5.76 -5.61 -5.52
CA GLY A 36 -6.86 -6.09 -4.67
C GLY A 36 -7.14 -5.17 -3.50
N TYR A 37 -6.07 -4.70 -2.82
CA TYR A 37 -6.23 -3.81 -1.67
C TYR A 37 -6.85 -2.48 -2.03
N PHE A 38 -6.53 -1.95 -3.20
CA PHE A 38 -6.90 -0.60 -3.60
C PHE A 38 -7.79 -0.57 -4.84
N LYS A 39 -8.54 -1.62 -5.05
CA LYS A 39 -9.45 -1.74 -6.19
C LYS A 39 -10.49 -0.62 -6.18
N GLY A 40 -10.72 -0.04 -7.33
CA GLY A 40 -11.77 0.96 -7.51
C GLY A 40 -11.40 2.38 -7.10
N LEU A 41 -10.17 2.61 -6.68
CA LEU A 41 -9.73 3.95 -6.30
C LEU A 41 -9.38 4.79 -7.52
N ARG A 42 -9.86 6.03 -7.50
CA ARG A 42 -9.64 6.99 -8.57
C ARG A 42 -8.16 7.36 -8.66
N ASP A 43 -7.61 7.26 -9.87
CA ASP A 43 -6.22 7.64 -10.15
C ASP A 43 -5.17 6.93 -9.29
N PHE A 44 -5.47 5.71 -8.85
CA PHE A 44 -4.53 4.96 -8.03
C PHE A 44 -3.22 4.69 -8.75
N ARG A 45 -3.20 4.76 -10.08
CA ARG A 45 -2.00 4.52 -10.88
C ARG A 45 -0.81 5.36 -10.43
N GLN A 46 -1.05 6.60 -9.97
CA GLN A 46 0.02 7.47 -9.48
C GLN A 46 0.77 6.88 -8.28
N PHE A 47 0.10 6.03 -7.51
CA PHE A 47 0.71 5.33 -6.38
C PHE A 47 1.17 3.93 -6.76
N ARG A 48 0.45 3.28 -7.66
CA ARG A 48 0.77 1.91 -8.06
C ARG A 48 2.16 1.82 -8.69
N ILE A 49 2.49 2.74 -9.58
CA ILE A 49 3.79 2.74 -10.25
C ILE A 49 4.93 2.85 -9.24
N PRO A 50 4.93 3.83 -8.32
CA PRO A 50 5.96 3.86 -7.26
C PRO A 50 5.94 2.63 -6.36
N LEU A 51 4.75 2.12 -5.99
CA LEU A 51 4.64 0.97 -5.10
C LEU A 51 5.29 -0.29 -5.68
N VAL A 52 5.13 -0.52 -6.97
CA VAL A 52 5.76 -1.70 -7.60
C VAL A 52 7.25 -1.49 -7.89
N SER A 53 7.75 -0.29 -7.62
CA SER A 53 9.16 0.05 -7.84
C SER A 53 9.96 0.12 -6.55
N THR A 54 9.31 0.07 -5.38
CA THR A 54 10.03 0.11 -4.10
C THR A 54 10.87 -1.14 -3.89
N THR A 55 12.00 -0.98 -3.21
CA THR A 55 12.91 -2.09 -2.91
C THR A 55 13.15 -2.27 -1.43
N THR A 56 12.68 -1.35 -0.59
CA THR A 56 12.82 -1.45 0.87
C THR A 56 11.46 -1.37 1.55
N LEU A 57 11.38 -1.94 2.74
CA LEU A 57 10.16 -1.90 3.54
C LEU A 57 9.79 -0.47 3.91
N ASP A 58 10.79 0.33 4.32
CA ASP A 58 10.56 1.71 4.71
C ASP A 58 9.95 2.55 3.57
N GLU A 59 10.47 2.41 2.36
CA GLU A 59 9.92 3.11 1.20
C GLU A 59 8.48 2.71 0.94
N THR A 60 8.20 1.42 1.03
CA THR A 60 6.87 0.90 0.78
C THR A 60 5.87 1.38 1.82
N LEU A 61 6.25 1.34 3.10
CA LEU A 61 5.39 1.80 4.17
C LEU A 61 5.12 3.30 4.07
N ALA A 62 6.13 4.09 3.68
CA ALA A 62 5.97 5.52 3.48
C ALA A 62 4.97 5.82 2.36
N LEU A 63 5.02 5.06 1.26
CA LEU A 63 4.06 5.21 0.17
C LEU A 63 2.64 4.81 0.57
N LEU A 64 2.50 3.76 1.37
CA LEU A 64 1.19 3.35 1.87
C LEU A 64 0.59 4.43 2.77
N ASP A 65 1.41 5.11 3.56
CA ASP A 65 0.97 6.23 4.38
C ASP A 65 0.48 7.39 3.49
N ARG A 66 1.16 7.65 2.38
CA ARG A 66 0.74 8.68 1.43
C ARG A 66 -0.57 8.32 0.75
N VAL A 67 -0.77 7.06 0.42
CA VAL A 67 -2.04 6.60 -0.13
C VAL A 67 -3.17 6.87 0.86
N ALA A 68 -2.98 6.48 2.11
CA ALA A 68 -3.98 6.69 3.15
C ALA A 68 -4.31 8.17 3.31
N GLU A 69 -3.30 9.02 3.35
CA GLU A 69 -3.48 10.46 3.52
C GLU A 69 -4.21 11.07 2.32
N HIS A 70 -3.79 10.73 1.11
CA HIS A 70 -4.37 11.27 -0.11
C HIS A 70 -5.87 10.97 -0.23
N TYR A 71 -6.25 9.71 -0.04
CA TYR A 71 -7.65 9.32 -0.19
C TYR A 71 -8.50 9.67 1.02
N SER A 72 -7.90 9.84 2.19
CA SER A 72 -8.63 10.34 3.36
C SER A 72 -9.10 11.77 3.14
N ARG A 73 -8.30 12.58 2.45
CA ARG A 73 -8.72 13.95 2.10
C ARG A 73 -9.89 13.93 1.13
N ASP A 74 -9.82 13.08 0.12
CA ASP A 74 -10.90 12.94 -0.85
C ASP A 74 -12.20 12.50 -0.17
N GLU A 75 -12.11 11.52 0.72
CA GLU A 75 -13.27 11.03 1.47
C GLU A 75 -13.87 12.13 2.36
N ALA A 76 -13.01 12.96 2.96
CA ALA A 76 -13.47 14.05 3.83
C ALA A 76 -14.16 15.18 3.05
N GLU A 77 -13.80 15.36 1.79
CA GLU A 77 -14.40 16.40 0.94
C GLU A 77 -15.74 15.98 0.34
N GLN A 78 -16.06 14.72 0.40
CA GLN A 78 -17.34 14.20 -0.06
C GLN A 78 -18.39 14.29 1.03
#